data_4cefedd43f2726bc7d38abd2d8817f8a
#
_entry.id   4cefedd43f2726bc7d38abd2d8817f8a
#
_cell.length_a   1.000
_cell.length_b   1.000
_cell.length_c   1.000
_cell.angle_alpha   90.00
_cell.angle_beta   90.00
_cell.angle_gamma   90.00
#
_symmetry.space_group_name_H-M   'P 1'
#
loop_
_entity.id
_entity.type
_entity.pdbx_description
1 polymer ?
#
loop_
_entity_poly.entity_id
_entity_poly.type
_entity_poly.pdbx_seq_one_letter_code
_entity_poly.pdbx_strand_id
1 'polypeptide(L)'
;LSSLMVIWGIMTFGPRIANAGNLVTELIVNMVCIFTLMILGCHNVVMFNQSTLLLGYLLLYGYDVSGTQYLQRIAGMAVGGILTGIVFYRNHRHQKYKRTLRHIFEEFDLHSSRTRWQICVTLGVSSVIFFAGLFGLPRAMWAGIAAMSVLVPFHADMKGRIKGRIPGNILGGLTFIVLYLVLPESMYSLIGILGGIGVGLSATYGWQAVFNSWGAMSIAMTFLGVGGAIFYRIFNNAFGAFYAPVSYTHLRAHETEADL
;
A
#
# COMPACT_ATOMS: atom_id res chain seq x y z
N LEU A 1 16.24 11.14 12.01
CA LEU A 1 15.33 12.24 11.66
C LEU A 1 15.32 12.53 10.17
N SER A 2 16.49 12.61 9.49
CA SER A 2 16.56 12.93 8.05
C SER A 2 15.74 11.96 7.19
N SER A 3 15.83 10.64 7.41
CA SER A 3 15.00 9.64 6.70
C SER A 3 13.52 9.87 6.93
N LEU A 4 13.14 10.22 8.15
CA LEU A 4 11.75 10.51 8.50
C LEU A 4 11.24 11.75 7.75
N MET A 5 12.03 12.80 7.66
CA MET A 5 11.67 14.01 6.89
C MET A 5 11.48 13.70 5.41
N VAL A 6 12.36 12.87 4.81
CA VAL A 6 12.23 12.45 3.41
C VAL A 6 10.95 11.62 3.21
N ILE A 7 10.66 10.66 4.10
CA ILE A 7 9.44 9.84 4.05
C ILE A 7 8.19 10.73 4.09
N TRP A 8 8.13 11.67 5.04
CA TRP A 8 6.99 12.59 5.14
C TRP A 8 6.88 13.51 3.94
N GLY A 9 8.01 14.00 3.40
CA GLY A 9 8.05 14.78 2.16
C GLY A 9 7.48 14.00 0.97
N ILE A 10 7.91 12.76 0.78
CA ILE A 10 7.39 11.88 -0.28
C ILE A 10 5.89 11.64 -0.11
N MET A 11 5.43 11.33 1.10
CA MET A 11 4.01 11.12 1.37
C MET A 11 3.16 12.37 1.14
N THR A 12 3.72 13.56 1.38
CA THR A 12 3.00 14.82 1.20
C THR A 12 2.91 15.24 -0.26
N PHE A 13 4.02 15.16 -0.99
CA PHE A 13 4.14 15.73 -2.34
C PHE A 13 4.08 14.69 -3.46
N GLY A 14 4.61 13.49 -3.24
CA GLY A 14 4.70 12.43 -4.24
C GLY A 14 3.36 12.06 -4.87
N PRO A 15 2.31 11.75 -4.09
CA PRO A 15 0.99 11.41 -4.61
C PRO A 15 0.39 12.52 -5.49
N ARG A 16 0.57 13.78 -5.11
CA ARG A 16 0.08 14.92 -5.87
C ARG A 16 0.81 15.11 -7.18
N ILE A 17 2.13 14.95 -7.18
CA ILE A 17 2.96 15.03 -8.39
C ILE A 17 2.59 13.88 -9.35
N ALA A 18 2.41 12.67 -8.84
CA ALA A 18 1.98 11.52 -9.63
C ALA A 18 0.64 11.78 -10.34
N ASN A 19 -0.36 12.28 -9.61
CA ASN A 19 -1.70 12.55 -10.15
C ASN A 19 -1.78 13.80 -11.05
N ALA A 20 -0.79 14.68 -11.02
CA ALA A 20 -0.78 15.89 -11.85
C ALA A 20 -0.27 15.65 -13.28
N GLY A 21 0.38 14.50 -13.53
CA GLY A 21 1.00 14.17 -14.82
C GLY A 21 0.14 13.25 -15.71
N ASN A 22 0.73 12.85 -16.82
CA ASN A 22 0.18 11.78 -17.63
C ASN A 22 0.58 10.40 -17.06
N LEU A 23 0.02 9.30 -17.61
CA LEU A 23 0.27 7.94 -17.13
C LEU A 23 1.77 7.57 -17.05
N VAL A 24 2.61 8.07 -17.95
CA VAL A 24 4.05 7.79 -17.94
C VAL A 24 4.73 8.55 -16.81
N THR A 25 4.40 9.82 -16.63
CA THR A 25 4.87 10.63 -15.49
C THR A 25 4.44 10.01 -14.17
N GLU A 26 3.18 9.60 -14.07
CA GLU A 26 2.62 8.89 -12.93
C GLU A 26 3.43 7.63 -12.59
N LEU A 27 3.72 6.79 -13.60
CA LEU A 27 4.53 5.58 -13.43
C LEU A 27 5.91 5.93 -12.86
N ILE A 28 6.60 6.89 -13.47
CA ILE A 28 7.96 7.28 -13.05
C ILE A 28 7.96 7.82 -11.63
N VAL A 29 7.04 8.72 -11.30
CA VAL A 29 6.93 9.30 -9.95
C VAL A 29 6.60 8.23 -8.92
N ASN A 30 5.65 7.34 -9.21
CA ASN A 30 5.32 6.22 -8.33
C ASN A 30 6.53 5.29 -8.13
N MET A 31 7.28 4.98 -9.19
CA MET A 31 8.50 4.16 -9.07
C MET A 31 9.53 4.82 -8.17
N VAL A 32 9.83 6.10 -8.36
CA VAL A 32 10.82 6.84 -7.56
C VAL A 32 10.37 6.94 -6.09
N CYS A 33 9.11 7.32 -5.86
CA CYS A 33 8.57 7.45 -4.51
C CYS A 33 8.53 6.12 -3.76
N ILE A 34 7.99 5.06 -4.38
CA ILE A 34 7.89 3.74 -3.75
C ILE A 34 9.29 3.16 -3.50
N PHE A 35 10.20 3.27 -4.46
CA PHE A 35 11.57 2.79 -4.28
C PHE A 35 12.28 3.49 -3.13
N THR A 36 12.16 4.81 -3.04
CA THR A 36 12.76 5.59 -1.94
C THR A 36 12.14 5.20 -0.59
N LEU A 37 10.82 5.03 -0.51
CA LEU A 37 10.14 4.57 0.70
C LEU A 37 10.60 3.16 1.10
N MET A 38 10.81 2.25 0.14
CA MET A 38 11.31 0.91 0.39
C MET A 38 12.74 0.92 0.94
N ILE A 39 13.63 1.71 0.35
CA ILE A 39 15.03 1.80 0.80
C ILE A 39 15.12 2.42 2.20
N LEU A 40 14.40 3.54 2.43
CA LEU A 40 14.49 4.26 3.70
C LEU A 40 13.77 3.56 4.85
N GLY A 41 12.61 2.94 4.57
CA GLY A 41 11.74 2.39 5.61
C GLY A 41 11.82 0.87 5.79
N CYS A 42 12.25 0.13 4.76
CA CYS A 42 12.15 -1.33 4.71
C CYS A 42 13.54 -2.00 4.64
N HIS A 43 14.50 -1.46 5.39
CA HIS A 43 15.85 -2.00 5.45
C HIS A 43 15.88 -3.41 6.04
N ASN A 44 15.09 -3.68 7.08
CA ASN A 44 14.93 -5.01 7.65
C ASN A 44 13.65 -5.66 7.12
N VAL A 45 13.79 -6.68 6.27
CA VAL A 45 12.68 -7.38 5.64
C VAL A 45 11.72 -8.05 6.63
N VAL A 46 12.23 -8.45 7.81
CA VAL A 46 11.43 -9.11 8.86
C VAL A 46 10.43 -8.15 9.51
N MET A 47 10.73 -6.84 9.53
CA MET A 47 9.88 -5.83 10.18
C MET A 47 8.61 -5.48 9.39
N PHE A 48 8.46 -5.90 8.14
CA PHE A 48 7.30 -5.65 7.29
C PHE A 48 6.85 -4.18 7.20
N ASN A 49 7.77 -3.23 7.35
CA ASN A 49 7.47 -1.79 7.34
C ASN A 49 6.87 -1.30 6.03
N GLN A 50 7.04 -2.03 4.91
CA GLN A 50 6.43 -1.72 3.63
C GLN A 50 4.90 -1.62 3.74
N SER A 51 4.28 -2.46 4.55
CA SER A 51 2.82 -2.45 4.72
C SER A 51 2.32 -1.10 5.24
N THR A 52 3.04 -0.46 6.14
CA THR A 52 2.67 0.85 6.70
C THR A 52 3.00 1.99 5.73
N LEU A 53 4.22 2.02 5.20
CA LEU A 53 4.70 3.14 4.38
C LEU A 53 4.02 3.16 3.01
N LEU A 54 3.99 2.02 2.32
CA LEU A 54 3.37 1.96 1.00
C LEU A 54 1.86 2.07 1.06
N LEU A 55 1.21 1.48 2.07
CA LEU A 55 -0.23 1.66 2.26
C LEU A 55 -0.57 3.14 2.45
N GLY A 56 0.16 3.85 3.29
CA GLY A 56 0.00 5.29 3.49
C GLY A 56 0.15 6.07 2.19
N TYR A 57 1.22 5.79 1.43
CA TYR A 57 1.46 6.42 0.13
C TYR A 57 0.33 6.14 -0.87
N LEU A 58 -0.08 4.86 -1.02
CA LEU A 58 -1.12 4.45 -1.96
C LEU A 58 -2.50 5.01 -1.60
N LEU A 59 -2.81 5.16 -0.31
CA LEU A 59 -4.04 5.82 0.12
C LEU A 59 -4.03 7.31 -0.23
N LEU A 60 -2.92 8.01 0.03
CA LEU A 60 -2.78 9.42 -0.32
C LEU A 60 -2.82 9.65 -1.84
N TYR A 61 -2.25 8.73 -2.62
CA TYR A 61 -2.32 8.72 -4.07
C TYR A 61 -3.74 8.48 -4.58
N GLY A 62 -4.44 7.47 -4.08
CA GLY A 62 -5.77 7.09 -4.56
C GLY A 62 -6.91 7.97 -4.06
N TYR A 63 -6.70 8.77 -3.00
CA TYR A 63 -7.60 9.79 -2.50
C TYR A 63 -7.02 11.18 -2.77
N ASP A 64 -6.70 11.48 -4.03
CA ASP A 64 -6.16 12.78 -4.40
C ASP A 64 -7.14 13.91 -4.06
N VAL A 65 -6.58 15.03 -3.64
CA VAL A 65 -7.30 16.25 -3.32
C VAL A 65 -6.56 17.45 -3.90
N SER A 66 -7.30 18.53 -4.20
CA SER A 66 -6.75 19.75 -4.80
C SER A 66 -7.23 21.01 -4.07
N GLY A 67 -6.65 22.16 -4.40
CA GLY A 67 -7.04 23.45 -3.85
C GLY A 67 -6.90 23.50 -2.33
N THR A 68 -7.92 24.03 -1.65
CA THR A 68 -7.96 24.22 -0.20
C THR A 68 -7.82 22.90 0.57
N GLN A 69 -8.42 21.81 0.06
CA GLN A 69 -8.32 20.50 0.68
C GLN A 69 -6.87 19.97 0.66
N TYR A 70 -6.12 20.27 -0.39
CA TYR A 70 -4.70 19.90 -0.44
C TYR A 70 -3.86 20.69 0.57
N LEU A 71 -4.15 21.99 0.76
CA LEU A 71 -3.50 22.79 1.80
C LEU A 71 -3.79 22.24 3.21
N GLN A 72 -5.05 21.84 3.47
CA GLN A 72 -5.41 21.19 4.72
C GLN A 72 -4.67 19.86 4.91
N ARG A 73 -4.51 19.07 3.84
CA ARG A 73 -3.71 17.83 3.86
C ARG A 73 -2.25 18.15 4.20
N ILE A 74 -1.62 19.14 3.56
CA ILE A 74 -0.25 19.55 3.87
C ILE A 74 -0.12 19.94 5.35
N ALA A 75 -1.05 20.74 5.87
CA ALA A 75 -1.05 21.12 7.27
C ALA A 75 -1.16 19.91 8.21
N GLY A 76 -2.08 18.98 7.93
CA GLY A 76 -2.22 17.73 8.68
C GLY A 76 -0.98 16.86 8.63
N MET A 77 -0.37 16.74 7.45
CA MET A 77 0.88 16.00 7.27
C MET A 77 2.04 16.67 8.02
N ALA A 78 2.13 17.99 8.00
CA ALA A 78 3.15 18.71 8.77
C ALA A 78 3.01 18.49 10.28
N VAL A 79 1.79 18.60 10.82
CA VAL A 79 1.50 18.31 12.23
C VAL A 79 1.85 16.86 12.56
N GLY A 80 1.40 15.90 11.77
CA GLY A 80 1.72 14.48 11.96
C GLY A 80 3.22 14.20 11.92
N GLY A 81 3.92 14.81 10.96
CA GLY A 81 5.37 14.69 10.82
C GLY A 81 6.13 15.28 12.02
N ILE A 82 5.72 16.45 12.52
CA ILE A 82 6.31 17.08 13.70
C ILE A 82 6.08 16.21 14.94
N LEU A 83 4.85 15.75 15.17
CA LEU A 83 4.54 14.88 16.32
C LEU A 83 5.32 13.57 16.27
N THR A 84 5.36 12.93 15.12
CA THR A 84 6.17 11.70 14.91
C THR A 84 7.66 11.99 15.14
N GLY A 85 8.16 13.11 14.64
CA GLY A 85 9.55 13.56 14.85
C GLY A 85 9.88 13.80 16.32
N ILE A 86 8.98 14.42 17.09
CA ILE A 86 9.15 14.64 18.53
C ILE A 86 9.19 13.31 19.27
N VAL A 87 8.23 12.41 19.02
CA VAL A 87 8.19 11.08 19.66
C VAL A 87 9.45 10.29 19.30
N PHE A 88 9.83 10.27 18.02
CA PHE A 88 11.05 9.60 17.57
C PHE A 88 12.28 10.18 18.28
N TYR A 89 12.42 11.52 18.34
CA TYR A 89 13.55 12.17 19.00
C TYR A 89 13.60 11.84 20.50
N ARG A 90 12.47 11.94 21.20
CA ARG A 90 12.41 11.62 22.64
C ARG A 90 12.82 10.19 22.94
N ASN A 91 12.33 9.23 22.16
CA ASN A 91 12.61 7.82 22.39
C ASN A 91 14.04 7.41 22.01
N HIS A 92 14.67 8.15 21.09
CA HIS A 92 15.92 7.72 20.48
C HIS A 92 17.12 8.67 20.75
N ARG A 93 16.91 9.80 21.44
CA ARG A 93 17.97 10.81 21.68
C ARG A 93 19.19 10.30 22.45
N HIS A 94 19.02 9.25 23.25
CA HIS A 94 20.10 8.64 24.04
C HIS A 94 20.70 7.40 23.35
N GLN A 95 20.15 6.99 22.21
CA GLN A 95 20.64 5.83 21.49
C GLN A 95 21.73 6.23 20.48
N LYS A 96 22.90 5.59 20.58
CA LYS A 96 23.95 5.76 19.58
C LYS A 96 23.68 4.85 18.40
N TYR A 97 23.10 5.38 17.35
CA TYR A 97 22.93 4.62 16.10
C TYR A 97 24.26 4.49 15.39
N LYS A 98 24.61 3.26 15.04
CA LYS A 98 25.79 2.96 14.23
C LYS A 98 25.58 3.27 12.75
N ARG A 99 24.31 3.43 12.31
CA ARG A 99 23.95 3.63 10.90
C ARG A 99 23.44 5.04 10.64
N THR A 100 23.96 5.64 9.56
CA THR A 100 23.55 6.94 9.02
C THR A 100 22.94 6.73 7.63
N LEU A 101 22.38 7.79 7.04
CA LEU A 101 21.88 7.75 5.64
C LEU A 101 22.95 7.30 4.63
N ARG A 102 24.22 7.60 4.90
CA ARG A 102 25.33 7.21 4.03
C ARG A 102 25.45 5.69 3.94
N HIS A 103 25.29 4.98 5.05
CA HIS A 103 25.38 3.51 5.07
C HIS A 103 24.27 2.84 4.23
N ILE A 104 23.12 3.51 4.03
CA ILE A 104 22.05 2.97 3.16
C ILE A 104 22.54 2.87 1.71
N PHE A 105 23.30 3.86 1.24
CA PHE A 105 23.90 3.83 -0.08
C PHE A 105 25.07 2.86 -0.20
N GLU A 106 25.88 2.75 0.85
CA GLU A 106 27.00 1.81 0.91
C GLU A 106 26.54 0.35 0.96
N GLU A 107 25.41 0.09 1.62
CA GLU A 107 24.78 -1.24 1.73
C GLU A 107 23.88 -1.59 0.54
N PHE A 108 23.75 -0.70 -0.45
CA PHE A 108 22.95 -0.95 -1.63
C PHE A 108 23.70 -1.90 -2.57
N ASP A 109 23.23 -3.15 -2.62
CA ASP A 109 23.78 -4.20 -3.47
C ASP A 109 22.66 -4.85 -4.29
N LEU A 110 22.77 -4.78 -5.61
CA LEU A 110 21.80 -5.38 -6.55
C LEU A 110 21.72 -6.90 -6.44
N HIS A 111 22.76 -7.55 -5.92
CA HIS A 111 22.80 -8.99 -5.74
C HIS A 111 22.15 -9.45 -4.42
N SER A 112 21.90 -8.52 -3.48
CA SER A 112 21.26 -8.87 -2.22
C SER A 112 19.78 -9.18 -2.42
N SER A 113 19.28 -10.25 -1.77
CA SER A 113 17.86 -10.66 -1.80
C SER A 113 16.95 -9.52 -1.30
N ARG A 114 17.43 -8.70 -0.35
CA ARG A 114 16.71 -7.52 0.13
C ARG A 114 16.48 -6.50 -0.98
N THR A 115 17.53 -6.07 -1.67
CA THR A 115 17.45 -5.06 -2.72
C THR A 115 16.61 -5.55 -3.90
N ARG A 116 16.78 -6.81 -4.29
CA ARG A 116 15.94 -7.44 -5.33
C ARG A 116 14.48 -7.43 -4.95
N TRP A 117 14.14 -7.80 -3.71
CA TRP A 117 12.77 -7.71 -3.22
C TRP A 117 12.24 -6.27 -3.24
N GLN A 118 13.02 -5.28 -2.80
CA GLN A 118 12.64 -3.86 -2.84
C GLN A 118 12.35 -3.38 -4.27
N ILE A 119 13.19 -3.76 -5.24
CA ILE A 119 12.98 -3.48 -6.66
C ILE A 119 11.71 -4.18 -7.16
N CYS A 120 11.52 -5.45 -6.80
CA CYS A 120 10.36 -6.24 -7.18
C CYS A 120 9.05 -5.61 -6.72
N VAL A 121 8.98 -5.19 -5.45
CA VAL A 121 7.81 -4.47 -4.91
C VAL A 121 7.60 -3.16 -5.64
N THR A 122 8.66 -2.40 -5.88
CA THR A 122 8.58 -1.12 -6.58
C THR A 122 8.01 -1.29 -7.98
N LEU A 123 8.59 -2.19 -8.78
CA LEU A 123 8.16 -2.44 -10.15
C LEU A 123 6.75 -3.04 -10.18
N GLY A 124 6.47 -4.04 -9.33
CA GLY A 124 5.18 -4.70 -9.29
C GLY A 124 4.04 -3.77 -8.89
N VAL A 125 4.24 -2.92 -7.87
CA VAL A 125 3.20 -1.98 -7.43
C VAL A 125 3.01 -0.84 -8.42
N SER A 126 4.10 -0.24 -8.92
CA SER A 126 4.01 0.90 -9.85
C SER A 126 3.42 0.48 -11.20
N SER A 127 3.85 -0.67 -11.74
CA SER A 127 3.36 -1.14 -13.03
C SER A 127 1.90 -1.61 -12.97
N VAL A 128 1.45 -2.25 -11.88
CA VAL A 128 0.04 -2.64 -11.77
C VAL A 128 -0.88 -1.42 -11.70
N ILE A 129 -0.45 -0.35 -11.02
CA ILE A 129 -1.20 0.92 -10.99
C ILE A 129 -1.26 1.52 -12.40
N PHE A 130 -0.12 1.56 -13.10
CA PHE A 130 -0.05 2.04 -14.49
C PHE A 130 -1.01 1.28 -15.42
N PHE A 131 -0.99 -0.06 -15.38
CA PHE A 131 -1.92 -0.84 -16.20
C PHE A 131 -3.38 -0.66 -15.77
N ALA A 132 -3.65 -0.55 -14.48
CA ALA A 132 -5.00 -0.22 -14.00
C ALA A 132 -5.45 1.14 -14.54
N GLY A 133 -4.59 2.15 -14.56
CA GLY A 133 -4.84 3.45 -15.16
C GLY A 133 -5.03 3.37 -16.68
N LEU A 134 -4.19 2.61 -17.38
CA LEU A 134 -4.29 2.39 -18.83
C LEU A 134 -5.63 1.75 -19.23
N PHE A 135 -6.14 0.82 -18.42
CA PHE A 135 -7.45 0.19 -18.61
C PHE A 135 -8.61 1.03 -18.08
N GLY A 136 -8.36 2.23 -17.57
CA GLY A 136 -9.38 3.11 -17.01
C GLY A 136 -10.09 2.53 -15.78
N LEU A 137 -9.43 1.67 -15.01
CA LEU A 137 -10.02 1.03 -13.83
C LEU A 137 -10.16 2.04 -12.68
N PRO A 138 -11.38 2.30 -12.20
CA PRO A 138 -11.58 3.14 -11.03
C PRO A 138 -10.84 2.58 -9.81
N ARG A 139 -10.28 3.47 -8.99
CA ARG A 139 -9.56 3.06 -7.78
C ARG A 139 -8.37 2.14 -8.03
N ALA A 140 -7.53 2.46 -9.02
CA ALA A 140 -6.29 1.74 -9.36
C ALA A 140 -5.41 1.44 -8.14
N MET A 141 -5.43 2.29 -7.12
CA MET A 141 -4.74 2.07 -5.84
C MET A 141 -5.08 0.73 -5.19
N TRP A 142 -6.28 0.19 -5.39
CA TRP A 142 -6.64 -1.12 -4.82
C TRP A 142 -5.84 -2.26 -5.44
N ALA A 143 -5.53 -2.17 -6.72
CA ALA A 143 -4.63 -3.11 -7.38
C ALA A 143 -3.20 -2.97 -6.83
N GLY A 144 -2.72 -1.74 -6.65
CA GLY A 144 -1.42 -1.48 -6.01
C GLY A 144 -1.32 -2.03 -4.58
N ILE A 145 -2.36 -1.79 -3.74
CA ILE A 145 -2.44 -2.34 -2.38
C ILE A 145 -2.46 -3.87 -2.40
N ALA A 146 -3.17 -4.47 -3.37
CA ALA A 146 -3.20 -5.91 -3.53
C ALA A 146 -1.81 -6.47 -3.89
N ALA A 147 -1.16 -5.88 -4.88
CA ALA A 147 0.19 -6.25 -5.30
C ALA A 147 1.20 -6.13 -4.13
N MET A 148 1.23 -4.98 -3.45
CA MET A 148 2.09 -4.75 -2.29
C MET A 148 1.92 -5.81 -1.21
N SER A 149 0.67 -6.18 -0.91
CA SER A 149 0.36 -7.11 0.18
C SER A 149 0.71 -8.57 -0.14
N VAL A 150 0.82 -8.91 -1.41
CA VAL A 150 1.21 -10.23 -1.89
C VAL A 150 2.71 -10.33 -2.08
N LEU A 151 3.38 -9.26 -2.52
CA LEU A 151 4.83 -9.19 -2.73
C LEU A 151 5.59 -9.12 -1.39
N VAL A 152 5.48 -10.17 -0.61
CA VAL A 152 6.23 -10.33 0.64
C VAL A 152 7.59 -10.98 0.39
N PRO A 153 8.59 -10.79 1.29
CA PRO A 153 9.94 -11.30 1.06
C PRO A 153 10.02 -12.83 0.96
N PHE A 154 9.12 -13.53 1.67
CA PHE A 154 9.12 -14.98 1.76
C PHE A 154 8.09 -15.62 0.84
N HIS A 155 8.55 -16.49 -0.06
CA HIS A 155 7.70 -17.12 -1.09
C HIS A 155 6.54 -17.97 -0.52
N ALA A 156 6.79 -18.66 0.59
CA ALA A 156 5.75 -19.45 1.26
C ALA A 156 4.56 -18.60 1.71
N ASP A 157 4.85 -17.43 2.27
CA ASP A 157 3.82 -16.48 2.73
C ASP A 157 3.05 -15.86 1.56
N MET A 158 3.70 -15.65 0.42
CA MET A 158 3.08 -15.11 -0.79
C MET A 158 1.91 -15.98 -1.26
N LYS A 159 2.11 -17.31 -1.38
CA LYS A 159 1.06 -18.26 -1.79
C LYS A 159 -0.14 -18.23 -0.82
N GLY A 160 0.14 -18.19 0.48
CA GLY A 160 -0.89 -18.08 1.51
C GLY A 160 -1.72 -16.80 1.39
N ARG A 161 -1.05 -15.68 1.12
CA ARG A 161 -1.70 -14.37 0.94
C ARG A 161 -2.58 -14.30 -0.31
N ILE A 162 -2.13 -14.86 -1.43
CA ILE A 162 -2.96 -14.95 -2.66
C ILE A 162 -4.21 -15.77 -2.39
N LYS A 163 -4.06 -16.96 -1.79
CA LYS A 163 -5.19 -17.86 -1.47
C LYS A 163 -6.19 -17.25 -0.49
N GLY A 164 -5.76 -16.40 0.44
CA GLY A 164 -6.64 -15.73 1.37
C GLY A 164 -7.27 -14.46 0.83
N ARG A 165 -6.56 -13.72 -0.04
CA ARG A 165 -6.98 -12.39 -0.48
C ARG A 165 -8.19 -12.41 -1.40
N ILE A 166 -8.19 -13.25 -2.42
CA ILE A 166 -9.26 -13.27 -3.43
C ILE A 166 -10.58 -13.77 -2.81
N PRO A 167 -10.63 -14.95 -2.15
CA PRO A 167 -11.84 -15.38 -1.47
C PRO A 167 -12.28 -14.41 -0.37
N GLY A 168 -11.33 -13.83 0.37
CA GLY A 168 -11.62 -12.84 1.40
C GLY A 168 -12.29 -11.57 0.84
N ASN A 169 -11.84 -11.06 -0.31
CA ASN A 169 -12.51 -9.91 -0.93
C ASN A 169 -13.90 -10.27 -1.49
N ILE A 170 -14.09 -11.47 -2.04
CA ILE A 170 -15.39 -11.96 -2.50
C ILE A 170 -16.35 -12.07 -1.32
N LEU A 171 -15.93 -12.74 -0.24
CA LEU A 171 -16.74 -12.87 0.97
C LEU A 171 -17.02 -11.50 1.61
N GLY A 172 -16.02 -10.60 1.60
CA GLY A 172 -16.19 -9.22 2.05
C GLY A 172 -17.24 -8.46 1.23
N GLY A 173 -17.28 -8.64 -0.08
CA GLY A 173 -18.30 -8.08 -0.96
C GLY A 173 -19.70 -8.64 -0.66
N LEU A 174 -19.81 -9.96 -0.52
CA LEU A 174 -21.09 -10.61 -0.21
C LEU A 174 -21.63 -10.18 1.16
N THR A 175 -20.81 -10.16 2.18
CA THR A 175 -21.21 -9.71 3.51
C THR A 175 -21.49 -8.21 3.56
N PHE A 176 -20.81 -7.39 2.76
CA PHE A 176 -21.10 -5.98 2.61
C PHE A 176 -22.50 -5.73 2.02
N ILE A 177 -22.89 -6.50 0.98
CA ILE A 177 -24.27 -6.43 0.43
C ILE A 177 -25.30 -6.72 1.51
N VAL A 178 -25.10 -7.78 2.29
CA VAL A 178 -26.02 -8.13 3.38
C VAL A 178 -26.13 -6.99 4.39
N LEU A 179 -25.00 -6.44 4.83
CA LEU A 179 -25.01 -5.30 5.76
C LEU A 179 -25.71 -4.07 5.16
N TYR A 180 -25.46 -3.79 3.88
CA TYR A 180 -26.09 -2.67 3.18
C TYR A 180 -27.62 -2.82 3.09
N LEU A 181 -28.13 -4.04 2.89
CA LEU A 181 -29.56 -4.30 2.77
C LEU A 181 -30.28 -4.34 4.13
N VAL A 182 -29.59 -4.74 5.20
CA VAL A 182 -30.19 -4.92 6.54
C VAL A 182 -30.10 -3.65 7.36
N LEU A 183 -29.02 -2.88 7.23
CA LEU A 183 -28.81 -1.68 8.04
C LEU A 183 -29.55 -0.46 7.44
N PRO A 184 -30.09 0.42 8.29
CA PRO A 184 -30.61 1.71 7.83
C PRO A 184 -29.47 2.61 7.34
N GLU A 185 -29.77 3.52 6.43
CA GLU A 185 -28.77 4.43 5.80
C GLU A 185 -27.93 5.21 6.81
N SER A 186 -28.55 5.62 7.93
CA SER A 186 -27.85 6.32 9.03
C SER A 186 -26.70 5.53 9.65
N MET A 187 -26.66 4.21 9.47
CA MET A 187 -25.64 3.31 10.01
C MET A 187 -24.57 2.90 8.99
N TYR A 188 -24.67 3.30 7.71
CA TYR A 188 -23.69 2.86 6.70
C TYR A 188 -22.26 3.29 7.02
N SER A 189 -22.07 4.42 7.70
CA SER A 189 -20.74 4.84 8.16
C SER A 189 -20.11 3.88 9.18
N LEU A 190 -20.94 3.16 9.94
CA LEU A 190 -20.46 2.17 10.92
C LEU A 190 -19.84 0.95 10.26
N ILE A 191 -20.25 0.59 9.04
CA ILE A 191 -19.68 -0.55 8.31
C ILE A 191 -18.16 -0.38 8.14
N GLY A 192 -17.72 0.84 7.80
CA GLY A 192 -16.30 1.16 7.67
C GLY A 192 -15.55 1.03 8.99
N ILE A 193 -16.14 1.49 10.08
CA ILE A 193 -15.57 1.41 11.44
C ILE A 193 -15.47 -0.05 11.89
N LEU A 194 -16.54 -0.82 11.71
CA LEU A 194 -16.58 -2.26 12.01
C LEU A 194 -15.54 -3.02 11.17
N GLY A 195 -15.38 -2.63 9.90
CA GLY A 195 -14.31 -3.15 9.03
C GLY A 195 -12.93 -2.91 9.63
N GLY A 196 -12.64 -1.70 10.10
CA GLY A 196 -11.35 -1.37 10.74
C GLY A 196 -11.10 -2.18 12.02
N ILE A 197 -12.11 -2.29 12.89
CA ILE A 197 -12.02 -3.10 14.11
C ILE A 197 -11.83 -4.58 13.75
N GLY A 198 -12.59 -5.09 12.78
CA GLY A 198 -12.49 -6.46 12.31
C GLY A 198 -11.12 -6.82 11.75
N VAL A 199 -10.45 -5.90 11.03
CA VAL A 199 -9.06 -6.10 10.59
C VAL A 199 -8.13 -6.29 11.79
N GLY A 200 -8.26 -5.46 12.83
CA GLY A 200 -7.42 -5.55 14.03
C GLY A 200 -7.62 -6.83 14.84
N LEU A 201 -8.84 -7.38 14.82
CA LEU A 201 -9.19 -8.62 15.54
C LEU A 201 -8.98 -9.90 14.72
N SER A 202 -8.64 -9.77 13.44
CA SER A 202 -8.53 -10.90 12.52
C SER A 202 -7.27 -11.73 12.77
N ALA A 203 -7.45 -13.01 13.07
CA ALA A 203 -6.38 -13.97 13.28
C ALA A 203 -5.71 -14.43 11.96
N THR A 204 -6.40 -14.35 10.83
CA THR A 204 -5.88 -14.80 9.53
C THR A 204 -5.97 -13.71 8.48
N TYR A 205 -5.06 -13.80 7.50
CA TYR A 205 -5.03 -12.85 6.39
C TYR A 205 -6.32 -12.83 5.55
N GLY A 206 -7.00 -13.98 5.41
CA GLY A 206 -8.29 -14.06 4.73
C GLY A 206 -9.36 -13.21 5.40
N TRP A 207 -9.51 -13.30 6.71
CA TRP A 207 -10.43 -12.46 7.47
C TRP A 207 -10.03 -10.97 7.44
N GLN A 208 -8.75 -10.66 7.50
CA GLN A 208 -8.28 -9.27 7.30
C GLN A 208 -8.74 -8.73 5.93
N ALA A 209 -8.70 -9.55 4.87
CA ALA A 209 -9.15 -9.15 3.55
C ALA A 209 -10.67 -8.91 3.50
N VAL A 210 -11.48 -9.72 4.21
CA VAL A 210 -12.93 -9.52 4.36
C VAL A 210 -13.23 -8.15 4.97
N PHE A 211 -12.73 -7.89 6.16
CA PHE A 211 -13.03 -6.67 6.91
C PHE A 211 -12.41 -5.41 6.28
N ASN A 212 -11.22 -5.52 5.72
CA ASN A 212 -10.61 -4.41 4.97
C ASN A 212 -11.43 -4.02 3.74
N SER A 213 -12.16 -4.98 3.15
CA SER A 213 -13.07 -4.69 2.04
C SER A 213 -14.27 -3.86 2.47
N TRP A 214 -14.81 -4.05 3.68
CA TRP A 214 -15.91 -3.23 4.19
C TRP A 214 -15.51 -1.76 4.30
N GLY A 215 -14.35 -1.47 4.89
CA GLY A 215 -13.85 -0.10 5.01
C GLY A 215 -13.65 0.57 3.65
N ALA A 216 -13.08 -0.16 2.70
CA ALA A 216 -12.84 0.36 1.37
C ALA A 216 -14.13 0.60 0.57
N MET A 217 -15.09 -0.33 0.66
CA MET A 217 -16.37 -0.24 -0.07
C MET A 217 -17.30 0.80 0.54
N SER A 218 -17.35 0.97 1.87
CA SER A 218 -18.16 2.00 2.51
C SER A 218 -17.78 3.43 2.08
N ILE A 219 -16.50 3.67 1.82
CA ILE A 219 -16.05 4.96 1.27
C ILE A 219 -16.35 5.03 -0.23
N ALA A 220 -16.07 3.96 -0.98
CA ALA A 220 -16.18 3.99 -2.44
C ALA A 220 -17.63 4.01 -2.96
N MET A 221 -18.58 3.48 -2.19
CA MET A 221 -19.98 3.47 -2.60
C MET A 221 -20.57 4.88 -2.82
N THR A 222 -20.00 5.90 -2.17
CA THR A 222 -20.43 7.31 -2.36
C THR A 222 -20.09 7.86 -3.75
N PHE A 223 -19.11 7.26 -4.44
CA PHE A 223 -18.65 7.70 -5.77
C PHE A 223 -18.98 6.71 -6.87
N LEU A 224 -18.99 5.41 -6.58
CA LEU A 224 -19.16 4.33 -7.56
C LEU A 224 -20.54 3.64 -7.47
N GLY A 225 -21.34 4.00 -6.47
CA GLY A 225 -22.50 3.21 -6.07
C GLY A 225 -22.09 1.88 -5.44
N VAL A 226 -23.06 1.17 -4.85
CA VAL A 226 -22.79 -0.09 -4.12
C VAL A 226 -22.25 -1.17 -5.05
N GLY A 227 -22.91 -1.39 -6.19
CA GLY A 227 -22.49 -2.41 -7.17
C GLY A 227 -21.11 -2.15 -7.74
N GLY A 228 -20.81 -0.90 -8.11
CA GLY A 228 -19.49 -0.49 -8.60
C GLY A 228 -18.41 -0.65 -7.54
N ALA A 229 -18.66 -0.24 -6.30
CA ALA A 229 -17.72 -0.39 -5.20
C ALA A 229 -17.33 -1.86 -4.96
N ILE A 230 -18.30 -2.76 -4.99
CA ILE A 230 -18.07 -4.20 -4.81
C ILE A 230 -17.31 -4.78 -6.00
N PHE A 231 -17.81 -4.52 -7.22
CA PHE A 231 -17.18 -5.06 -8.44
C PHE A 231 -15.72 -4.64 -8.55
N TYR A 232 -15.44 -3.33 -8.51
CA TYR A 232 -14.07 -2.84 -8.64
C TYR A 232 -13.18 -3.21 -7.46
N ARG A 233 -13.76 -3.38 -6.26
CA ARG A 233 -13.00 -3.89 -5.11
C ARG A 233 -12.50 -5.31 -5.36
N ILE A 234 -13.36 -6.20 -5.80
CA ILE A 234 -13.00 -7.60 -6.10
C ILE A 234 -12.06 -7.65 -7.29
N PHE A 235 -12.41 -6.98 -8.39
CA PHE A 235 -11.65 -7.00 -9.62
C PHE A 235 -10.22 -6.46 -9.46
N ASN A 236 -10.06 -5.25 -8.91
CA ASN A 236 -8.74 -4.65 -8.72
C ASN A 236 -7.87 -5.46 -7.75
N ASN A 237 -8.48 -6.04 -6.71
CA ASN A 237 -7.73 -6.90 -5.79
C ASN A 237 -7.30 -8.21 -6.45
N ALA A 238 -8.15 -8.83 -7.27
CA ALA A 238 -7.78 -9.99 -8.04
C ALA A 238 -6.69 -9.65 -9.06
N PHE A 239 -6.87 -8.56 -9.82
CA PHE A 239 -5.89 -8.09 -10.79
C PHE A 239 -4.52 -7.87 -10.15
N GLY A 240 -4.44 -7.10 -9.05
CA GLY A 240 -3.17 -6.86 -8.35
C GLY A 240 -2.54 -8.12 -7.76
N ALA A 241 -3.36 -9.01 -7.19
CA ALA A 241 -2.88 -10.26 -6.59
C ALA A 241 -2.37 -11.28 -7.61
N PHE A 242 -2.92 -11.30 -8.84
CA PHE A 242 -2.42 -12.16 -9.91
C PHE A 242 -1.23 -11.54 -10.65
N TYR A 243 -1.25 -10.23 -10.88
CA TYR A 243 -0.18 -9.53 -11.58
C TYR A 243 1.15 -9.57 -10.82
N ALA A 244 1.11 -9.38 -9.50
CA ALA A 244 2.29 -9.26 -8.68
C ALA A 244 3.22 -10.50 -8.71
N PRO A 245 2.73 -11.74 -8.58
CA PRO A 245 3.58 -12.93 -8.67
C PRO A 245 4.21 -13.12 -10.04
N VAL A 246 3.52 -12.75 -11.13
CA VAL A 246 4.07 -12.83 -12.48
C VAL A 246 5.29 -11.93 -12.61
N SER A 247 5.20 -10.70 -12.13
CA SER A 247 6.34 -9.77 -12.10
C SER A 247 7.50 -10.30 -11.24
N TYR A 248 7.19 -10.96 -10.13
CA TYR A 248 8.18 -11.54 -9.23
C TYR A 248 8.91 -12.73 -9.85
N THR A 249 8.20 -13.65 -10.52
CA THR A 249 8.80 -14.83 -11.16
C THR A 249 9.73 -14.47 -12.30
N HIS A 250 9.39 -13.46 -13.10
CA HIS A 250 10.26 -12.97 -14.18
C HIS A 250 11.57 -12.36 -13.66
N LEU A 251 11.54 -11.67 -12.53
CA LEU A 251 12.73 -11.09 -11.91
C LEU A 251 13.60 -12.14 -11.18
N ARG A 252 13.01 -13.26 -10.77
CA ARG A 252 13.66 -14.33 -10.03
C ARG A 252 14.09 -15.52 -10.89
N ALA A 253 13.71 -15.59 -12.16
CA ALA A 253 14.03 -16.70 -13.07
C ALA A 253 15.55 -16.97 -13.25
N HIS A 254 16.39 -16.10 -12.69
CA HIS A 254 17.85 -16.22 -12.69
C HIS A 254 18.46 -16.55 -11.32
N GLU A 255 17.63 -16.80 -10.30
CA GLU A 255 18.14 -17.23 -8.98
C GLU A 255 18.15 -18.76 -8.92
N THR A 256 19.33 -19.36 -8.87
CA THR A 256 19.51 -20.75 -8.43
C THR A 256 19.22 -20.83 -6.92
N GLU A 257 18.63 -21.95 -6.47
CA GLU A 257 18.32 -22.24 -5.06
C GLU A 257 19.55 -22.16 -4.12
N ALA A 258 20.74 -21.97 -4.67
CA ALA A 258 22.01 -21.85 -3.94
C ALA A 258 22.22 -20.51 -3.22
N ASP A 259 21.38 -19.50 -3.49
CA ASP A 259 21.53 -18.13 -2.92
C ASP A 259 20.57 -17.85 -1.75
N LEU A 260 19.90 -18.87 -1.24
CA LEU A 260 19.08 -18.85 -0.03
C LEU A 260 19.82 -19.52 1.11
#